data_a2511169cb4d3be28609588d716f4961
#
_entry.id   a2511169cb4d3be28609588d716f4961
#
_cell.length_a   1.000
_cell.length_b   1.000
_cell.length_c   1.000
_cell.angle_alpha   90.00
_cell.angle_beta   90.00
_cell.angle_gamma   90.00
#
_symmetry.space_group_name_H-M   'P 1'
#
loop_
_entity.id
_entity.type
_entity.pdbx_description
1 polymer ?
#
loop_
_entity_poly.entity_id
_entity_poly.type
_entity_poly.pdbx_seq_one_letter_code
_entity_poly.pdbx_strand_id
1 'polypeptide(L)'
;DETEEEEMEEDEEEGKQNSRFSLVETQCILELFERCRLCGQRLDQSLIRISAIGSAKIVIYECLFCNKAVRWESQSRVGKGKGQVYRANHDIPVASFITGTPVPRLCDLARLIDLAIPSDRTMRRVIRDVGAESIDRVYASEEKRVRRIAVDAAGGKGLELSIDGQYDSPGFNAANCKVTAIDCHTKLALGAATIHKGEPGIDNVSIRMESEGALRVLVELIDDGIDISTRVGDQNGMVNKKLRENEKTAKIDVLIDWWHVQKPFRSAWWKAVKADAELAPVYQAFFNHLYYCHNKYPKPEDRDRALELVRSFEHHIQGKHSWSKV
;
A
#
# COMPACT_ATOMS: atom_id res chain seq x y z
N ASP A 1 -11.16 5.01 40.29
CA ASP A 1 -11.68 6.40 40.16
C ASP A 1 -10.52 7.41 40.04
N GLU A 2 -9.55 7.42 40.98
CA GLU A 2 -8.37 8.32 40.89
C GLU A 2 -7.40 7.96 39.75
N THR A 3 -7.28 6.72 39.36
CA THR A 3 -6.41 6.25 38.27
C THR A 3 -6.99 6.56 36.87
N GLU A 4 -8.30 6.55 36.70
CA GLU A 4 -8.96 6.90 35.41
C GLU A 4 -8.97 8.43 35.17
N GLU A 5 -8.99 9.25 36.26
CA GLU A 5 -8.86 10.70 36.16
C GLU A 5 -7.41 11.10 35.85
N GLU A 6 -6.39 10.44 36.41
CA GLU A 6 -4.97 10.67 36.10
C GLU A 6 -4.62 10.26 34.65
N GLU A 7 -5.15 9.14 34.13
CA GLU A 7 -4.94 8.73 32.72
C GLU A 7 -5.61 9.71 31.73
N MET A 8 -6.77 10.30 32.06
CA MET A 8 -7.40 11.32 31.23
C MET A 8 -6.65 12.66 31.26
N GLU A 9 -6.04 13.03 32.39
CA GLU A 9 -5.20 14.23 32.50
C GLU A 9 -3.85 14.08 31.77
N GLU A 10 -3.24 12.89 31.72
CA GLU A 10 -2.01 12.62 30.95
C GLU A 10 -2.27 12.67 29.45
N ASP A 11 -3.39 12.15 28.96
CA ASP A 11 -3.80 12.26 27.54
C ASP A 11 -4.11 13.74 27.13
N GLU A 12 -4.58 14.57 28.06
CA GLU A 12 -4.77 16.00 27.82
C GLU A 12 -3.43 16.77 27.76
N GLU A 13 -2.37 16.32 28.43
CA GLU A 13 -1.05 16.98 28.38
C GLU A 13 -0.25 16.69 27.10
N GLU A 14 -0.36 15.50 26.49
CA GLU A 14 0.26 15.17 25.21
C GLU A 14 -0.37 15.89 24.01
N GLY A 15 -1.61 16.37 24.13
CA GLY A 15 -2.32 17.17 23.10
C GLY A 15 -1.79 18.57 22.92
N LYS A 16 -0.79 19.01 23.67
CA LYS A 16 -0.27 20.38 23.68
C LYS A 16 0.46 20.78 22.40
N GLN A 17 -0.19 21.65 21.68
CA GLN A 17 0.38 22.87 21.06
C GLN A 17 0.85 22.86 19.62
N ASN A 18 0.89 21.77 18.84
CA ASN A 18 1.36 21.87 17.45
C ASN A 18 0.41 21.33 16.38
N SER A 19 -0.81 20.91 16.70
CA SER A 19 -1.76 20.51 15.67
C SER A 19 -2.24 21.73 14.88
N ARG A 20 -2.14 21.66 13.56
CA ARG A 20 -2.55 22.75 12.66
C ARG A 20 -4.07 22.91 12.61
N PHE A 21 -4.82 21.87 12.86
CA PHE A 21 -6.28 21.85 12.78
C PHE A 21 -6.89 21.30 14.06
N SER A 22 -8.03 21.87 14.42
CA SER A 22 -8.90 21.40 15.49
C SER A 22 -10.33 21.28 14.96
N LEU A 23 -11.12 20.37 15.51
CA LEU A 23 -12.56 20.31 15.27
C LEU A 23 -13.26 21.30 16.21
N VAL A 24 -14.04 22.20 15.65
CA VAL A 24 -14.79 23.21 16.40
C VAL A 24 -16.23 23.24 15.88
N GLU A 25 -17.20 23.20 16.76
CA GLU A 25 -18.61 23.34 16.40
C GLU A 25 -18.90 24.72 15.81
N THR A 26 -19.80 24.75 14.82
CA THR A 26 -20.17 25.99 14.13
C THR A 26 -20.74 27.05 15.10
N GLN A 27 -21.47 26.61 16.13
CA GLN A 27 -22.02 27.48 17.14
C GLN A 27 -20.92 28.20 17.95
N CYS A 28 -19.90 27.49 18.39
CA CYS A 28 -18.75 28.05 19.09
C CYS A 28 -17.99 29.07 18.23
N ILE A 29 -17.95 28.86 16.91
CA ILE A 29 -17.37 29.86 16.00
C ILE A 29 -18.22 31.13 15.98
N LEU A 30 -19.56 31.03 15.96
CA LEU A 30 -20.46 32.20 15.96
C LEU A 30 -20.33 33.04 17.22
N GLU A 31 -20.10 32.43 18.38
CA GLU A 31 -19.87 33.10 19.66
C GLU A 31 -18.68 34.08 19.61
N LEU A 32 -17.65 33.78 18.80
CA LEU A 32 -16.52 34.69 18.58
C LEU A 32 -16.91 36.00 17.87
N PHE A 33 -18.11 36.08 17.31
CA PHE A 33 -18.62 37.21 16.55
C PHE A 33 -19.78 37.92 17.25
N GLU A 34 -19.87 37.87 18.57
CA GLU A 34 -20.81 38.72 19.33
C GLU A 34 -20.47 40.20 19.21
N ARG A 35 -19.22 40.53 18.98
CA ARG A 35 -18.70 41.88 18.84
C ARG A 35 -17.93 42.08 17.54
N CYS A 36 -18.06 43.29 17.00
CA CYS A 36 -17.29 43.69 15.82
C CYS A 36 -15.77 43.63 16.11
N ARG A 37 -15.04 42.92 15.31
CA ARG A 37 -13.57 42.78 15.44
C ARG A 37 -12.81 44.08 15.14
N LEU A 38 -13.45 45.09 14.57
CA LEU A 38 -12.83 46.35 14.20
C LEU A 38 -13.12 47.47 15.23
N CYS A 39 -14.33 47.53 15.77
CA CYS A 39 -14.73 48.61 16.67
C CYS A 39 -15.21 48.14 18.07
N GLY A 40 -15.29 46.85 18.32
CA GLY A 40 -15.69 46.24 19.59
C GLY A 40 -17.20 46.34 19.93
N GLN A 41 -17.99 47.00 19.10
CA GLN A 41 -19.43 47.12 19.34
C GLN A 41 -20.15 45.77 19.14
N ARG A 42 -21.26 45.59 19.89
CA ARG A 42 -22.06 44.36 19.78
C ARG A 42 -22.70 44.29 18.39
N LEU A 43 -22.63 43.11 17.79
CA LEU A 43 -23.21 42.85 16.48
C LEU A 43 -24.64 42.34 16.62
N ASP A 44 -25.47 42.68 15.67
CA ASP A 44 -26.77 42.02 15.46
C ASP A 44 -26.52 40.66 14.80
N GLN A 45 -26.84 39.59 15.54
CA GLN A 45 -26.62 38.21 15.10
C GLN A 45 -27.38 37.88 13.81
N SER A 46 -28.49 38.55 13.53
CA SER A 46 -29.27 38.37 12.30
C SER A 46 -28.54 38.82 11.04
N LEU A 47 -27.54 39.70 11.18
CA LEU A 47 -26.73 40.21 10.08
C LEU A 47 -25.45 39.34 9.82
N ILE A 48 -25.18 38.41 10.68
CA ILE A 48 -24.01 37.50 10.53
C ILE A 48 -24.38 36.34 9.61
N ARG A 49 -23.65 36.23 8.53
CA ARG A 49 -23.79 35.10 7.59
C ARG A 49 -22.61 34.17 7.73
N ILE A 50 -22.90 32.88 7.97
CA ILE A 50 -21.90 31.82 7.95
C ILE A 50 -22.12 30.88 6.76
N SER A 51 -21.06 30.51 6.10
CA SER A 51 -21.07 29.56 4.99
C SER A 51 -19.86 28.66 5.09
N ALA A 52 -19.88 27.56 4.32
CA ALA A 52 -18.75 26.64 4.23
C ALA A 52 -18.28 26.48 2.78
N ILE A 53 -16.96 26.41 2.59
CA ILE A 53 -16.35 25.98 1.33
C ILE A 53 -15.48 24.76 1.64
N GLY A 54 -16.04 23.56 1.43
CA GLY A 54 -15.45 22.33 1.95
C GLY A 54 -15.34 22.40 3.48
N SER A 55 -14.14 22.20 4.02
CA SER A 55 -13.87 22.27 5.47
C SER A 55 -13.73 23.70 6.04
N ALA A 56 -13.61 24.70 5.19
CA ALA A 56 -13.44 26.08 5.65
C ALA A 56 -14.77 26.75 5.95
N LYS A 57 -14.90 27.36 7.13
CA LYS A 57 -16.01 28.23 7.50
C LYS A 57 -15.67 29.68 7.14
N ILE A 58 -16.65 30.40 6.63
CA ILE A 58 -16.54 31.80 6.23
C ILE A 58 -17.64 32.56 6.93
N VAL A 59 -17.24 33.54 7.72
CA VAL A 59 -18.17 34.44 8.41
C VAL A 59 -18.09 35.81 7.74
N ILE A 60 -19.24 36.34 7.36
CA ILE A 60 -19.39 37.67 6.75
C ILE A 60 -20.43 38.45 7.55
N TYR A 61 -20.10 39.66 7.92
CA TYR A 61 -21.03 40.59 8.55
C TYR A 61 -20.72 42.04 8.18
N GLU A 62 -21.70 42.90 8.29
CA GLU A 62 -21.55 44.33 8.19
C GLU A 62 -21.87 44.96 9.56
N CYS A 63 -20.95 45.77 10.07
CA CYS A 63 -21.14 46.45 11.35
C CYS A 63 -21.85 47.76 11.16
N LEU A 64 -23.05 47.93 11.74
CA LEU A 64 -23.85 49.13 11.64
C LEU A 64 -23.22 50.34 12.33
N PHE A 65 -22.27 50.13 13.26
CA PHE A 65 -21.60 51.25 13.98
C PHE A 65 -20.41 51.82 13.18
N CYS A 66 -19.54 50.97 12.67
CA CYS A 66 -18.38 51.45 11.91
C CYS A 66 -18.57 51.38 10.39
N ASN A 67 -19.74 50.95 9.92
CA ASN A 67 -20.11 50.78 8.50
C ASN A 67 -19.06 50.02 7.68
N LYS A 68 -18.47 48.99 8.28
CA LYS A 68 -17.47 48.15 7.59
C LYS A 68 -17.95 46.72 7.46
N ALA A 69 -17.83 46.21 6.26
CA ALA A 69 -17.98 44.79 5.99
C ALA A 69 -16.71 44.01 6.40
N VAL A 70 -16.91 42.94 7.13
CA VAL A 70 -15.83 42.04 7.58
C VAL A 70 -16.07 40.65 7.01
N ARG A 71 -15.03 40.10 6.45
CA ARG A 71 -14.96 38.69 6.02
C ARG A 71 -13.87 37.98 6.83
N TRP A 72 -14.27 36.97 7.54
CA TRP A 72 -13.34 36.08 8.27
C TRP A 72 -13.35 34.69 7.68
N GLU A 73 -12.20 34.07 7.63
CA GLU A 73 -12.00 32.71 7.10
C GLU A 73 -11.30 31.86 8.17
N SER A 74 -11.85 30.67 8.44
CA SER A 74 -11.33 29.75 9.48
C SER A 74 -9.99 29.12 9.13
N GLN A 75 -9.54 29.24 7.89
CA GLN A 75 -8.33 28.61 7.40
C GLN A 75 -7.53 29.54 6.50
N SER A 76 -6.21 29.38 6.52
CA SER A 76 -5.33 29.97 5.51
C SER A 76 -5.54 29.29 4.14
N ARG A 77 -5.07 29.95 3.10
CA ARG A 77 -5.08 29.42 1.74
C ARG A 77 -3.69 28.97 1.32
N VAL A 78 -3.63 27.94 0.46
CA VAL A 78 -2.42 27.43 -0.19
C VAL A 78 -2.52 27.57 -1.69
N GLY A 79 -1.37 27.61 -2.38
CA GLY A 79 -1.27 27.84 -3.81
C GLY A 79 -0.99 29.31 -4.14
N LYS A 80 -0.94 29.63 -5.43
CA LYS A 80 -0.66 30.98 -5.94
C LYS A 80 -1.79 31.48 -6.84
N GLY A 81 -2.06 32.79 -6.81
CA GLY A 81 -3.02 33.44 -7.71
C GLY A 81 -4.45 32.88 -7.58
N LYS A 82 -5.13 32.72 -8.71
CA LYS A 82 -6.53 32.25 -8.76
C LYS A 82 -6.70 30.77 -8.37
N GLY A 83 -5.59 30.00 -8.29
CA GLY A 83 -5.60 28.59 -7.88
C GLY A 83 -5.54 28.34 -6.37
N GLN A 84 -5.63 29.38 -5.52
CA GLN A 84 -5.60 29.22 -4.08
C GLN A 84 -6.79 28.43 -3.55
N VAL A 85 -6.51 27.45 -2.70
CA VAL A 85 -7.52 26.64 -2.00
C VAL A 85 -7.30 26.74 -0.49
N TYR A 86 -8.35 26.52 0.31
CA TYR A 86 -8.21 26.45 1.76
C TYR A 86 -7.33 25.27 2.16
N ARG A 87 -6.50 25.48 3.18
CA ARG A 87 -5.45 24.54 3.61
C ARG A 87 -5.98 23.12 3.82
N ALA A 88 -7.02 22.94 4.64
CA ALA A 88 -7.54 21.60 4.88
C ALA A 88 -8.22 20.98 3.63
N ASN A 89 -8.79 21.81 2.75
CA ASN A 89 -9.33 21.33 1.48
C ASN A 89 -8.24 20.78 0.52
N HIS A 90 -7.00 21.18 0.75
CA HIS A 90 -5.82 20.63 0.08
C HIS A 90 -5.24 19.43 0.85
N ASP A 91 -5.02 19.59 2.17
CA ASP A 91 -4.27 18.64 2.96
C ASP A 91 -5.06 17.33 3.22
N ILE A 92 -6.39 17.39 3.42
CA ILE A 92 -7.24 16.20 3.64
C ILE A 92 -7.19 15.23 2.45
N PRO A 93 -7.42 15.65 1.18
CA PRO A 93 -7.31 14.76 0.04
C PRO A 93 -5.92 14.16 -0.14
N VAL A 94 -4.87 14.95 0.06
CA VAL A 94 -3.49 14.51 -0.08
C VAL A 94 -3.15 13.47 1.00
N ALA A 95 -3.54 13.73 2.25
CA ALA A 95 -3.36 12.78 3.34
C ALA A 95 -4.13 11.47 3.10
N SER A 96 -5.39 11.56 2.63
CA SER A 96 -6.20 10.40 2.23
C SER A 96 -5.48 9.53 1.19
N PHE A 97 -4.85 10.15 0.20
CA PHE A 97 -4.10 9.46 -0.83
C PHE A 97 -2.83 8.79 -0.27
N ILE A 98 -2.03 9.51 0.52
CA ILE A 98 -0.79 8.99 1.12
C ILE A 98 -1.05 7.81 2.06
N THR A 99 -2.13 7.89 2.85
CA THR A 99 -2.49 6.83 3.81
C THR A 99 -3.26 5.67 3.18
N GLY A 100 -3.63 5.77 1.90
CA GLY A 100 -4.49 4.79 1.21
C GLY A 100 -5.94 4.78 1.72
N THR A 101 -6.38 5.82 2.45
CA THR A 101 -7.76 5.93 2.93
C THR A 101 -8.69 6.21 1.76
N PRO A 102 -9.69 5.35 1.47
CA PRO A 102 -10.60 5.57 0.35
C PRO A 102 -11.43 6.84 0.53
N VAL A 103 -11.40 7.74 -0.46
CA VAL A 103 -12.19 9.00 -0.44
C VAL A 103 -13.68 8.78 -0.11
N PRO A 104 -14.39 7.75 -0.65
CA PRO A 104 -15.77 7.50 -0.27
C PRO A 104 -15.96 7.24 1.22
N ARG A 105 -15.08 6.44 1.85
CA ARG A 105 -15.16 6.17 3.29
C ARG A 105 -14.94 7.42 4.14
N LEU A 106 -14.03 8.29 3.71
CA LEU A 106 -13.82 9.59 4.36
C LEU A 106 -15.05 10.48 4.25
N CYS A 107 -15.72 10.50 3.08
CA CYS A 107 -16.99 11.20 2.88
C CYS A 107 -18.11 10.62 3.76
N ASP A 108 -18.17 9.30 3.92
CA ASP A 108 -19.17 8.65 4.77
C ASP A 108 -18.95 8.98 6.26
N LEU A 109 -17.71 8.91 6.73
CA LEU A 109 -17.34 9.33 8.08
C LEU A 109 -17.75 10.78 8.34
N ALA A 110 -17.37 11.69 7.45
CA ALA A 110 -17.68 13.11 7.59
C ALA A 110 -19.19 13.37 7.62
N ARG A 111 -19.97 12.65 6.81
CA ARG A 111 -21.44 12.74 6.80
C ARG A 111 -22.05 12.26 8.11
N LEU A 112 -21.51 11.16 8.70
CA LEU A 112 -22.04 10.60 9.95
C LEU A 112 -21.85 11.53 11.16
N ILE A 113 -20.78 12.32 11.18
CA ILE A 113 -20.49 13.29 12.25
C ILE A 113 -20.82 14.74 11.87
N ASP A 114 -21.52 14.95 10.76
CA ASP A 114 -21.86 16.27 10.21
C ASP A 114 -20.64 17.20 10.01
N LEU A 115 -19.50 16.62 9.63
CA LEU A 115 -18.27 17.36 9.36
C LEU A 115 -18.24 17.87 7.93
N ALA A 116 -18.10 19.19 7.76
CA ALA A 116 -17.92 19.77 6.44
C ALA A 116 -16.53 19.47 5.88
N ILE A 117 -16.48 18.76 4.74
CA ILE A 117 -15.27 18.47 3.96
C ILE A 117 -15.49 18.74 2.48
N PRO A 118 -14.45 18.81 1.64
CA PRO A 118 -14.62 18.88 0.19
C PRO A 118 -15.41 17.69 -0.36
N SER A 119 -16.17 17.90 -1.43
CA SER A 119 -16.87 16.81 -2.11
C SER A 119 -15.90 15.78 -2.67
N ASP A 120 -16.35 14.53 -2.84
CA ASP A 120 -15.58 13.43 -3.46
C ASP A 120 -14.93 13.87 -4.80
N ARG A 121 -15.70 14.52 -5.67
CA ARG A 121 -15.18 15.06 -6.94
C ARG A 121 -14.05 16.08 -6.73
N THR A 122 -14.17 16.95 -5.74
CA THR A 122 -13.14 17.96 -5.45
C THR A 122 -11.89 17.30 -4.88
N MET A 123 -12.06 16.34 -3.96
CA MET A 123 -10.92 15.60 -3.40
C MET A 123 -10.15 14.83 -4.46
N ARG A 124 -10.83 14.10 -5.33
CA ARG A 124 -10.18 13.38 -6.45
C ARG A 124 -9.46 14.31 -7.41
N ARG A 125 -10.00 15.52 -7.64
CA ARG A 125 -9.31 16.53 -8.44
C ARG A 125 -8.02 17.00 -7.78
N VAL A 126 -8.05 17.29 -6.48
CA VAL A 126 -6.84 17.71 -5.73
C VAL A 126 -5.79 16.59 -5.72
N ILE A 127 -6.20 15.34 -5.50
CA ILE A 127 -5.30 14.19 -5.56
C ILE A 127 -4.61 14.11 -6.94
N ARG A 128 -5.38 14.19 -8.02
CA ARG A 128 -4.85 14.11 -9.39
C ARG A 128 -3.92 15.28 -9.71
N ASP A 129 -4.36 16.52 -9.42
CA ASP A 129 -3.69 17.73 -9.91
C ASP A 129 -2.50 18.16 -9.05
N VAL A 130 -2.42 17.71 -7.80
CA VAL A 130 -1.38 18.13 -6.85
C VAL A 130 -0.70 16.95 -6.17
N GLY A 131 -1.49 15.98 -5.70
CA GLY A 131 -0.99 14.86 -4.91
C GLY A 131 -0.12 13.92 -5.75
N ALA A 132 -0.63 13.50 -6.90
CA ALA A 132 0.05 12.53 -7.77
C ALA A 132 1.43 13.02 -8.19
N GLU A 133 1.55 14.22 -8.77
CA GLU A 133 2.84 14.76 -9.23
C GLU A 133 3.88 14.87 -8.11
N SER A 134 3.45 15.25 -6.91
CA SER A 134 4.36 15.38 -5.76
C SER A 134 4.85 14.02 -5.28
N ILE A 135 3.96 13.02 -5.29
CA ILE A 135 4.30 11.64 -4.90
C ILE A 135 5.19 11.00 -5.95
N ASP A 136 4.90 11.18 -7.24
CA ASP A 136 5.72 10.64 -8.32
C ASP A 136 7.18 11.13 -8.22
N ARG A 137 7.39 12.40 -7.88
CA ARG A 137 8.74 12.95 -7.66
C ARG A 137 9.46 12.31 -6.47
N VAL A 138 8.76 12.15 -5.34
CA VAL A 138 9.33 11.50 -4.16
C VAL A 138 9.58 10.02 -4.44
N TYR A 139 8.60 9.34 -5.08
CA TYR A 139 8.70 7.94 -5.45
C TYR A 139 9.92 7.67 -6.35
N ALA A 140 10.10 8.46 -7.41
CA ALA A 140 11.24 8.33 -8.31
C ALA A 140 12.60 8.53 -7.60
N SER A 141 12.64 9.41 -6.59
CA SER A 141 13.85 9.61 -5.76
C SER A 141 14.11 8.40 -4.86
N GLU A 142 13.08 7.90 -4.20
CA GLU A 142 13.17 6.74 -3.32
C GLU A 142 13.48 5.46 -4.10
N GLU A 143 12.90 5.28 -5.26
CA GLU A 143 13.16 4.15 -6.14
C GLU A 143 14.63 4.04 -6.50
N LYS A 144 15.24 5.16 -6.91
CA LYS A 144 16.71 5.21 -7.15
C LYS A 144 17.53 4.90 -5.90
N ARG A 145 17.07 5.36 -4.73
CA ARG A 145 17.74 5.11 -3.46
C ARG A 145 17.70 3.63 -3.08
N VAL A 146 16.52 3.00 -3.16
CA VAL A 146 16.36 1.59 -2.80
C VAL A 146 17.04 0.65 -3.79
N ARG A 147 17.04 0.97 -5.10
CA ARG A 147 17.80 0.26 -6.13
C ARG A 147 19.29 0.26 -5.81
N ARG A 148 19.84 1.39 -5.41
CA ARG A 148 21.27 1.50 -5.00
C ARG A 148 21.55 0.64 -3.77
N ILE A 149 20.72 0.71 -2.73
CA ILE A 149 20.88 -0.10 -1.51
C ILE A 149 20.91 -1.60 -1.85
N ALA A 150 20.01 -2.06 -2.72
CA ALA A 150 19.95 -3.48 -3.12
C ALA A 150 21.21 -3.90 -3.88
N VAL A 151 21.68 -3.08 -4.83
CA VAL A 151 22.92 -3.35 -5.60
C VAL A 151 24.14 -3.37 -4.70
N ASP A 152 24.26 -2.40 -3.78
CA ASP A 152 25.38 -2.35 -2.81
C ASP A 152 25.37 -3.57 -1.89
N ALA A 153 24.19 -3.99 -1.42
CA ALA A 153 24.03 -5.18 -0.57
C ALA A 153 24.37 -6.49 -1.31
N ALA A 154 24.16 -6.55 -2.61
CA ALA A 154 24.49 -7.72 -3.43
C ALA A 154 26.01 -7.92 -3.61
N GLY A 155 26.83 -6.86 -3.37
CA GLY A 155 28.29 -6.96 -3.38
C GLY A 155 28.89 -7.43 -4.71
N GLY A 156 28.31 -7.00 -5.84
CA GLY A 156 28.75 -7.37 -7.19
C GLY A 156 28.17 -8.68 -7.72
N LYS A 157 27.23 -9.30 -7.00
CA LYS A 157 26.42 -10.41 -7.51
C LYS A 157 25.15 -9.87 -8.14
N GLY A 158 24.58 -10.58 -9.10
CA GLY A 158 23.27 -10.28 -9.64
C GLY A 158 22.18 -10.39 -8.58
N LEU A 159 21.15 -9.55 -8.66
CA LEU A 159 20.03 -9.54 -7.71
C LEU A 159 19.14 -10.76 -7.89
N GLU A 160 18.58 -11.23 -6.78
CA GLU A 160 17.52 -12.23 -6.73
C GLU A 160 16.20 -11.54 -6.43
N LEU A 161 15.28 -11.53 -7.39
CA LEU A 161 14.03 -10.77 -7.29
C LEU A 161 12.81 -11.68 -7.14
N SER A 162 12.00 -11.43 -6.13
CA SER A 162 10.65 -11.98 -6.05
C SER A 162 9.69 -11.09 -6.86
N ILE A 163 8.94 -11.70 -7.77
CA ILE A 163 8.00 -11.00 -8.65
C ILE A 163 6.63 -11.64 -8.53
N ASP A 164 5.65 -10.81 -8.19
CA ASP A 164 4.26 -11.24 -8.02
C ASP A 164 3.29 -10.17 -8.53
N GLY A 165 2.11 -10.64 -9.00
CA GLY A 165 1.05 -9.82 -9.55
C GLY A 165 -0.16 -9.72 -8.63
N GLN A 166 -0.54 -8.50 -8.26
CA GLN A 166 -1.76 -8.21 -7.52
C GLN A 166 -2.84 -7.65 -8.44
N TYR A 167 -3.98 -8.32 -8.48
CA TYR A 167 -5.16 -7.91 -9.24
C TYR A 167 -6.10 -7.05 -8.37
N ASP A 168 -6.75 -6.06 -8.99
CA ASP A 168 -7.70 -5.15 -8.33
C ASP A 168 -9.04 -5.82 -7.94
N SER A 169 -9.34 -6.99 -8.51
CA SER A 169 -10.49 -7.81 -8.14
C SER A 169 -10.22 -9.29 -8.37
N PRO A 170 -10.88 -10.18 -7.61
CA PRO A 170 -10.70 -11.63 -7.78
C PRO A 170 -11.31 -12.14 -9.10
N GLY A 171 -10.72 -13.20 -9.63
CA GLY A 171 -11.18 -13.89 -10.84
C GLY A 171 -10.78 -13.18 -12.13
N PHE A 172 -11.50 -13.49 -13.23
CA PHE A 172 -11.18 -12.97 -14.57
C PHE A 172 -11.69 -11.55 -14.86
N ASN A 173 -12.31 -10.89 -13.88
CA ASN A 173 -12.94 -9.57 -14.05
C ASN A 173 -12.00 -8.41 -13.70
N ALA A 174 -10.80 -8.67 -13.24
CA ALA A 174 -9.83 -7.64 -12.90
C ALA A 174 -9.59 -6.68 -14.08
N ALA A 175 -9.66 -5.40 -13.80
CA ALA A 175 -9.37 -4.34 -14.78
C ALA A 175 -7.88 -3.98 -14.77
N ASN A 176 -7.22 -4.11 -13.63
CA ASN A 176 -5.81 -3.79 -13.45
C ASN A 176 -5.07 -4.92 -12.74
N CYS A 177 -3.79 -5.07 -13.09
CA CYS A 177 -2.83 -5.90 -12.38
C CYS A 177 -1.60 -5.05 -12.07
N LYS A 178 -1.21 -4.96 -10.81
CA LYS A 178 0.06 -4.36 -10.39
C LYS A 178 1.06 -5.47 -10.14
N VAL A 179 2.16 -5.47 -10.90
CA VAL A 179 3.27 -6.39 -10.71
C VAL A 179 4.39 -5.65 -9.99
N THR A 180 4.94 -6.25 -8.93
CA THR A 180 6.00 -5.66 -8.11
C THR A 180 7.21 -6.58 -8.10
N ALA A 181 8.41 -6.02 -8.22
CA ALA A 181 9.68 -6.69 -8.03
C ALA A 181 10.28 -6.30 -6.68
N ILE A 182 10.53 -7.31 -5.83
CA ILE A 182 11.10 -7.14 -4.48
C ILE A 182 12.43 -7.89 -4.43
N ASP A 183 13.49 -7.24 -3.99
CA ASP A 183 14.77 -7.90 -3.75
C ASP A 183 14.66 -8.91 -2.60
N CYS A 184 15.06 -10.15 -2.87
CA CYS A 184 14.94 -11.24 -1.89
C CYS A 184 15.83 -11.07 -0.66
N HIS A 185 16.93 -10.30 -0.78
CA HIS A 185 17.86 -10.07 0.31
C HIS A 185 17.46 -8.91 1.20
N THR A 186 17.30 -7.72 0.62
CA THR A 186 16.98 -6.49 1.37
C THR A 186 15.49 -6.33 1.68
N LYS A 187 14.62 -7.10 1.01
CA LYS A 187 13.15 -6.99 1.07
C LYS A 187 12.60 -5.64 0.57
N LEU A 188 13.40 -4.89 -0.17
CA LEU A 188 12.99 -3.61 -0.75
C LEU A 188 12.29 -3.82 -2.09
N ALA A 189 11.23 -3.06 -2.33
CA ALA A 189 10.57 -3.01 -3.63
C ALA A 189 11.38 -2.13 -4.58
N LEU A 190 11.88 -2.71 -5.67
CA LEU A 190 12.78 -2.05 -6.62
C LEU A 190 12.06 -1.44 -7.83
N GLY A 191 10.86 -1.92 -8.12
CA GLY A 191 10.04 -1.43 -9.22
C GLY A 191 8.66 -2.04 -9.22
N ALA A 192 7.73 -1.38 -9.89
CA ALA A 192 6.38 -1.89 -10.09
C ALA A 192 5.78 -1.40 -11.42
N ALA A 193 5.02 -2.26 -12.08
CA ALA A 193 4.24 -1.89 -13.25
C ALA A 193 2.76 -2.18 -13.04
N THR A 194 1.90 -1.23 -13.40
CA THR A 194 0.45 -1.44 -13.41
C THR A 194 0.00 -1.61 -14.86
N ILE A 195 -0.66 -2.72 -15.13
CA ILE A 195 -1.16 -3.07 -16.47
C ILE A 195 -2.69 -3.04 -16.43
N HIS A 196 -3.28 -2.31 -17.38
CA HIS A 196 -4.71 -2.30 -17.58
C HIS A 196 -5.12 -3.32 -18.64
N LYS A 197 -6.22 -4.05 -18.42
CA LYS A 197 -6.67 -5.11 -19.36
C LYS A 197 -7.01 -4.62 -20.78
N GLY A 198 -7.31 -3.34 -20.94
CA GLY A 198 -7.57 -2.71 -22.25
C GLY A 198 -6.32 -2.25 -23.00
N GLU A 199 -5.11 -2.48 -22.46
CA GLU A 199 -3.88 -2.12 -23.16
C GLU A 199 -3.64 -2.99 -24.42
N PRO A 200 -2.95 -2.45 -25.43
CA PRO A 200 -2.56 -3.21 -26.61
C PRO A 200 -1.77 -4.50 -26.23
N GLY A 201 -2.15 -5.61 -26.82
CA GLY A 201 -1.51 -6.92 -26.55
C GLY A 201 -2.05 -7.67 -25.34
N ILE A 202 -2.90 -7.06 -24.52
CA ILE A 202 -3.58 -7.73 -23.41
C ILE A 202 -4.92 -8.33 -23.86
N ASP A 203 -5.58 -7.74 -24.87
CA ASP A 203 -6.81 -8.23 -25.50
C ASP A 203 -7.96 -8.48 -24.51
N ASN A 204 -8.06 -7.68 -23.47
CA ASN A 204 -9.02 -7.83 -22.36
C ASN A 204 -8.91 -9.16 -21.58
N VAL A 205 -7.77 -9.84 -21.65
CA VAL A 205 -7.50 -11.10 -20.94
C VAL A 205 -6.68 -10.84 -19.68
N SER A 206 -7.31 -10.83 -18.52
CA SER A 206 -6.68 -10.45 -17.24
C SER A 206 -5.40 -11.22 -16.93
N ILE A 207 -5.33 -12.51 -17.23
CA ILE A 207 -4.15 -13.34 -16.97
C ILE A 207 -2.90 -12.91 -17.76
N ARG A 208 -3.08 -12.18 -18.87
CA ARG A 208 -1.94 -11.64 -19.65
C ARG A 208 -1.32 -10.41 -19.00
N MET A 209 -2.05 -9.71 -18.14
CA MET A 209 -1.54 -8.51 -17.47
C MET A 209 -0.31 -8.80 -16.61
N GLU A 210 -0.32 -9.91 -15.87
CA GLU A 210 0.81 -10.29 -15.01
C GLU A 210 2.08 -10.55 -15.82
N SER A 211 1.95 -11.30 -16.94
CA SER A 211 3.10 -11.60 -17.78
C SER A 211 3.69 -10.35 -18.45
N GLU A 212 2.85 -9.39 -18.82
CA GLU A 212 3.28 -8.10 -19.36
C GLU A 212 3.95 -7.25 -18.28
N GLY A 213 3.33 -7.18 -17.09
CA GLY A 213 3.87 -6.43 -15.97
C GLY A 213 5.23 -6.95 -15.51
N ALA A 214 5.38 -8.26 -15.40
CA ALA A 214 6.67 -8.89 -15.06
C ALA A 214 7.76 -8.54 -16.07
N LEU A 215 7.43 -8.59 -17.38
CA LEU A 215 8.38 -8.20 -18.41
C LEU A 215 8.77 -6.73 -18.30
N ARG A 216 7.80 -5.82 -18.16
CA ARG A 216 8.07 -4.37 -18.07
C ARG A 216 8.97 -4.03 -16.88
N VAL A 217 8.66 -4.56 -15.70
CA VAL A 217 9.46 -4.29 -14.50
C VAL A 217 10.89 -4.80 -14.65
N LEU A 218 11.08 -6.02 -15.15
CA LEU A 218 12.43 -6.56 -15.34
C LEU A 218 13.22 -5.82 -16.41
N VAL A 219 12.60 -5.48 -17.54
CA VAL A 219 13.25 -4.71 -18.61
C VAL A 219 13.66 -3.33 -18.12
N GLU A 220 12.79 -2.65 -17.36
CA GLU A 220 13.10 -1.34 -16.76
C GLU A 220 14.32 -1.42 -15.82
N LEU A 221 14.34 -2.41 -14.90
CA LEU A 221 15.47 -2.59 -13.99
C LEU A 221 16.78 -2.89 -14.73
N ILE A 222 16.73 -3.72 -15.78
CA ILE A 222 17.90 -4.02 -16.61
C ILE A 222 18.38 -2.79 -17.37
N ASP A 223 17.45 -2.00 -17.92
CA ASP A 223 17.77 -0.75 -18.63
C ASP A 223 18.38 0.33 -17.71
N ASP A 224 18.04 0.30 -16.42
CA ASP A 224 18.67 1.10 -15.37
C ASP A 224 20.05 0.53 -14.92
N GLY A 225 20.55 -0.52 -15.57
CA GLY A 225 21.85 -1.11 -15.31
C GLY A 225 21.91 -2.07 -14.13
N ILE A 226 20.76 -2.56 -13.67
CA ILE A 226 20.68 -3.54 -12.59
C ILE A 226 20.91 -4.95 -13.17
N ASP A 227 21.93 -5.64 -12.66
CA ASP A 227 22.18 -7.04 -12.98
C ASP A 227 21.23 -7.93 -12.15
N ILE A 228 20.46 -8.77 -12.85
CA ILE A 228 19.47 -9.68 -12.25
C ILE A 228 19.86 -11.11 -12.58
N SER A 229 20.25 -11.88 -11.58
CA SER A 229 20.63 -13.28 -11.73
C SER A 229 19.42 -14.21 -11.71
N THR A 230 18.47 -13.93 -10.82
CA THR A 230 17.40 -14.88 -10.51
C THR A 230 16.06 -14.19 -10.31
N ARG A 231 15.01 -14.80 -10.81
CA ARG A 231 13.62 -14.47 -10.52
C ARG A 231 12.95 -15.56 -9.71
N VAL A 232 12.40 -15.22 -8.56
CA VAL A 232 11.54 -16.08 -7.75
C VAL A 232 10.07 -15.67 -7.98
N GLY A 233 9.19 -16.63 -8.23
CA GLY A 233 7.77 -16.35 -8.43
C GLY A 233 6.94 -17.62 -8.46
N ASP A 234 5.66 -17.47 -8.78
CA ASP A 234 4.79 -18.62 -8.94
C ASP A 234 5.08 -19.38 -10.25
N GLN A 235 4.49 -20.58 -10.37
CA GLN A 235 4.69 -21.45 -11.54
C GLN A 235 3.81 -21.02 -12.74
N ASN A 236 3.73 -19.70 -12.99
CA ASN A 236 2.95 -19.17 -14.11
C ASN A 236 3.66 -19.41 -15.45
N GLY A 237 3.17 -20.37 -16.22
CA GLY A 237 3.75 -20.73 -17.53
C GLY A 237 3.75 -19.60 -18.54
N MET A 238 2.78 -18.68 -18.49
CA MET A 238 2.70 -17.53 -19.40
C MET A 238 3.79 -16.50 -19.09
N VAL A 239 4.02 -16.20 -17.80
CA VAL A 239 5.11 -15.33 -17.36
C VAL A 239 6.45 -15.93 -17.81
N ASN A 240 6.68 -17.20 -17.49
CA ASN A 240 7.93 -17.88 -17.83
C ASN A 240 8.19 -17.91 -19.34
N LYS A 241 7.15 -18.17 -20.16
CA LYS A 241 7.27 -18.16 -21.62
C LYS A 241 7.66 -16.77 -22.11
N LYS A 242 6.92 -15.72 -21.69
CA LYS A 242 7.15 -14.34 -22.14
C LYS A 242 8.55 -13.84 -21.79
N LEU A 243 9.05 -14.15 -20.59
CA LEU A 243 10.40 -13.77 -20.17
C LEU A 243 11.50 -14.50 -20.95
N ARG A 244 11.30 -15.77 -21.29
CA ARG A 244 12.25 -16.54 -22.13
C ARG A 244 12.32 -16.05 -23.56
N GLU A 245 11.23 -15.52 -24.10
CA GLU A 245 11.13 -14.99 -25.47
C GLU A 245 11.75 -13.58 -25.63
N ASN A 246 12.08 -12.90 -24.52
CA ASN A 246 12.69 -11.57 -24.56
C ASN A 246 14.20 -11.66 -24.33
N GLU A 247 15.01 -11.06 -25.20
CA GLU A 247 16.47 -11.15 -25.18
C GLU A 247 17.12 -10.66 -23.90
N LYS A 248 16.55 -9.63 -23.23
CA LYS A 248 17.08 -9.06 -22.00
C LYS A 248 16.83 -9.96 -20.79
N THR A 249 15.69 -10.66 -20.76
CA THR A 249 15.25 -11.45 -19.59
C THR A 249 15.49 -12.96 -19.76
N ALA A 250 15.82 -13.44 -20.97
CA ALA A 250 15.97 -14.85 -21.27
C ALA A 250 17.07 -15.56 -20.45
N LYS A 251 18.06 -14.81 -19.95
CA LYS A 251 19.19 -15.35 -19.18
C LYS A 251 18.93 -15.40 -17.67
N ILE A 252 17.81 -14.84 -17.21
CA ILE A 252 17.46 -14.80 -15.78
C ILE A 252 17.01 -16.22 -15.37
N ASP A 253 17.66 -16.75 -14.33
CA ASP A 253 17.26 -18.02 -13.74
C ASP A 253 15.86 -17.90 -13.09
N VAL A 254 15.07 -18.96 -13.24
CA VAL A 254 13.70 -19.00 -12.71
C VAL A 254 13.62 -19.99 -11.56
N LEU A 255 13.36 -19.48 -10.36
CA LEU A 255 13.03 -20.28 -9.19
C LEU A 255 11.53 -20.17 -8.87
N ILE A 256 10.99 -21.25 -8.34
CA ILE A 256 9.58 -21.29 -7.94
C ILE A 256 9.48 -20.99 -6.46
N ASP A 257 8.56 -20.11 -6.09
CA ASP A 257 8.25 -19.83 -4.69
C ASP A 257 7.85 -21.11 -3.95
N TRP A 258 8.46 -21.33 -2.81
CA TRP A 258 8.28 -22.53 -1.98
C TRP A 258 6.82 -22.75 -1.59
N TRP A 259 6.07 -21.71 -1.30
CA TRP A 259 4.65 -21.82 -0.98
C TRP A 259 3.84 -22.37 -2.16
N HIS A 260 4.13 -21.89 -3.36
CA HIS A 260 3.48 -22.34 -4.59
C HIS A 260 3.85 -23.80 -4.95
N VAL A 261 5.05 -24.23 -4.63
CA VAL A 261 5.44 -25.65 -4.77
C VAL A 261 4.61 -26.52 -3.82
N GLN A 262 4.42 -26.12 -2.58
CA GLN A 262 3.67 -26.91 -1.60
C GLN A 262 2.16 -26.98 -1.85
N LYS A 263 1.56 -25.93 -2.43
CA LYS A 263 0.12 -25.78 -2.58
C LYS A 263 -0.59 -26.98 -3.25
N PRO A 264 -0.12 -27.52 -4.39
CA PRO A 264 -0.70 -28.72 -5.01
C PRO A 264 -0.61 -29.94 -4.09
N PHE A 265 0.54 -30.15 -3.43
CA PHE A 265 0.74 -31.25 -2.50
C PHE A 265 -0.20 -31.14 -1.30
N ARG A 266 -0.33 -29.96 -0.70
CA ARG A 266 -1.26 -29.71 0.39
C ARG A 266 -2.70 -30.02 -0.03
N SER A 267 -3.11 -29.60 -1.22
CA SER A 267 -4.45 -29.86 -1.74
C SER A 267 -4.73 -31.36 -1.97
N ALA A 268 -3.78 -32.07 -2.58
CA ALA A 268 -3.90 -33.50 -2.82
C ALA A 268 -3.94 -34.30 -1.51
N TRP A 269 -3.04 -33.99 -0.58
CA TRP A 269 -3.00 -34.67 0.72
C TRP A 269 -4.23 -34.38 1.56
N TRP A 270 -4.74 -33.13 1.55
CA TRP A 270 -5.96 -32.79 2.27
C TRP A 270 -7.20 -33.54 1.78
N LYS A 271 -7.25 -33.90 0.50
CA LYS A 271 -8.29 -34.81 -0.04
C LYS A 271 -8.17 -36.21 0.56
N ALA A 272 -6.94 -36.72 0.73
CA ALA A 272 -6.71 -38.02 1.38
C ALA A 272 -7.10 -37.99 2.86
N VAL A 273 -6.74 -36.95 3.60
CA VAL A 273 -7.14 -36.75 5.01
C VAL A 273 -8.66 -36.69 5.18
N LYS A 274 -9.40 -36.11 4.22
CA LYS A 274 -10.86 -36.12 4.25
C LYS A 274 -11.47 -37.49 4.03
N ALA A 275 -10.78 -38.34 3.31
CA ALA A 275 -11.18 -39.74 3.09
C ALA A 275 -10.80 -40.63 4.28
N ASP A 276 -9.68 -40.31 4.95
CA ASP A 276 -9.17 -41.05 6.09
C ASP A 276 -8.55 -40.08 7.13
N ALA A 277 -9.27 -39.85 8.22
CA ALA A 277 -8.89 -38.92 9.26
C ALA A 277 -7.62 -39.33 10.04
N GLU A 278 -7.22 -40.60 10.01
CA GLU A 278 -5.99 -41.07 10.63
C GLU A 278 -4.72 -40.53 9.97
N LEU A 279 -4.87 -40.01 8.73
CA LEU A 279 -3.77 -39.35 8.01
C LEU A 279 -3.50 -37.90 8.48
N ALA A 280 -4.37 -37.32 9.30
CA ALA A 280 -4.19 -35.91 9.72
C ALA A 280 -2.88 -35.63 10.48
N PRO A 281 -2.46 -36.45 11.46
CA PRO A 281 -1.17 -36.27 12.13
C PRO A 281 0.02 -36.40 11.17
N VAL A 282 -0.06 -37.33 10.22
CA VAL A 282 0.97 -37.55 9.20
C VAL A 282 1.07 -36.36 8.25
N TYR A 283 -0.06 -35.76 7.88
CA TYR A 283 -0.11 -34.53 7.08
C TYR A 283 0.71 -33.41 7.71
N GLN A 284 0.45 -33.09 8.98
CA GLN A 284 1.15 -31.99 9.66
C GLN A 284 2.64 -32.31 9.83
N ALA A 285 2.98 -33.54 10.21
CA ALA A 285 4.35 -33.99 10.39
C ALA A 285 5.16 -33.90 9.06
N PHE A 286 4.55 -34.31 7.93
CA PHE A 286 5.18 -34.25 6.62
C PHE A 286 5.51 -32.81 6.20
N PHE A 287 4.57 -31.87 6.33
CA PHE A 287 4.82 -30.48 5.94
C PHE A 287 5.83 -29.77 6.86
N ASN A 288 5.83 -30.09 8.15
CA ASN A 288 6.87 -29.63 9.06
C ASN A 288 8.25 -30.18 8.68
N HIS A 289 8.32 -31.46 8.29
CA HIS A 289 9.55 -32.07 7.81
C HIS A 289 10.04 -31.46 6.48
N LEU A 290 9.15 -31.22 5.52
CA LEU A 290 9.49 -30.52 4.28
C LEU A 290 10.05 -29.12 4.53
N TYR A 291 9.41 -28.36 5.44
CA TYR A 291 9.89 -27.04 5.82
C TYR A 291 11.29 -27.09 6.47
N TYR A 292 11.51 -28.08 7.33
CA TYR A 292 12.84 -28.32 7.93
C TYR A 292 13.88 -28.64 6.85
N CYS A 293 13.57 -29.51 5.86
CA CYS A 293 14.47 -29.86 4.78
C CYS A 293 14.85 -28.63 3.94
N HIS A 294 13.87 -27.82 3.58
CA HIS A 294 14.07 -26.59 2.84
C HIS A 294 15.01 -25.61 3.57
N ASN A 295 14.78 -25.40 4.86
CA ASN A 295 15.61 -24.47 5.65
C ASN A 295 17.04 -25.00 5.90
N LYS A 296 17.20 -26.32 5.99
CA LYS A 296 18.50 -26.95 6.22
C LYS A 296 19.40 -26.95 5.00
N TYR A 297 18.81 -27.09 3.83
CA TYR A 297 19.50 -27.15 2.54
C TYR A 297 18.88 -26.19 1.53
N PRO A 298 19.03 -24.87 1.73
CA PRO A 298 18.36 -23.88 0.87
C PRO A 298 19.04 -23.67 -0.49
N LYS A 299 20.27 -24.21 -0.67
CA LYS A 299 21.07 -23.92 -1.86
C LYS A 299 20.87 -24.98 -2.95
N PRO A 300 20.90 -24.59 -4.24
CA PRO A 300 20.78 -25.53 -5.35
C PRO A 300 21.81 -26.66 -5.35
N GLU A 301 23.05 -26.39 -4.91
CA GLU A 301 24.12 -27.39 -4.80
C GLU A 301 23.85 -28.47 -3.76
N ASP A 302 22.98 -28.23 -2.80
CA ASP A 302 22.61 -29.20 -1.77
C ASP A 302 21.38 -30.05 -2.16
N ARG A 303 20.91 -29.97 -3.40
CA ARG A 303 19.70 -30.63 -3.89
C ARG A 303 19.62 -32.11 -3.52
N ASP A 304 20.69 -32.84 -3.73
CA ASP A 304 20.70 -34.30 -3.49
C ASP A 304 20.58 -34.60 -1.99
N ARG A 305 21.25 -33.82 -1.16
CA ARG A 305 21.12 -33.89 0.32
C ARG A 305 19.71 -33.52 0.79
N ALA A 306 19.13 -32.52 0.19
CA ALA A 306 17.74 -32.11 0.49
C ALA A 306 16.76 -33.22 0.13
N LEU A 307 16.92 -33.87 -1.05
CA LEU A 307 16.06 -34.97 -1.48
C LEU A 307 16.24 -36.21 -0.60
N GLU A 308 17.48 -36.57 -0.20
CA GLU A 308 17.76 -37.64 0.75
C GLU A 308 17.05 -37.38 2.10
N LEU A 309 17.13 -36.15 2.59
CA LEU A 309 16.46 -35.75 3.83
C LEU A 309 14.94 -35.81 3.70
N VAL A 310 14.36 -35.39 2.58
CA VAL A 310 12.90 -35.50 2.35
C VAL A 310 12.47 -36.98 2.36
N ARG A 311 13.22 -37.86 1.71
CA ARG A 311 12.94 -39.32 1.69
C ARG A 311 13.04 -39.95 3.07
N SER A 312 13.87 -39.43 3.95
CA SER A 312 14.00 -39.91 5.33
C SER A 312 12.72 -39.76 6.16
N PHE A 313 11.71 -39.06 5.67
CA PHE A 313 10.42 -38.92 6.34
C PHE A 313 9.78 -40.28 6.67
N GLU A 314 9.91 -41.26 5.78
CA GLU A 314 9.40 -42.64 5.98
C GLU A 314 9.97 -43.29 7.26
N HIS A 315 11.21 -42.99 7.61
CA HIS A 315 11.84 -43.46 8.84
C HIS A 315 11.42 -42.63 10.03
N HIS A 316 11.33 -41.33 9.84
CA HIS A 316 11.00 -40.39 10.89
C HIS A 316 9.60 -40.61 11.47
N ILE A 317 8.59 -40.89 10.62
CA ILE A 317 7.23 -41.21 11.10
C ILE A 317 7.13 -42.54 11.84
N GLN A 318 8.11 -43.42 11.66
CA GLN A 318 8.21 -44.70 12.39
C GLN A 318 9.02 -44.57 13.70
N GLY A 319 9.37 -43.34 14.11
CA GLY A 319 10.19 -43.09 15.29
C GLY A 319 11.66 -43.44 15.14
N LYS A 320 12.12 -43.70 13.91
CA LYS A 320 13.53 -44.00 13.61
C LYS A 320 14.26 -42.69 13.34
N HIS A 321 15.21 -42.33 14.19
CA HIS A 321 15.98 -41.06 14.06
C HIS A 321 17.43 -41.29 13.59
N SER A 322 17.82 -42.55 13.32
CA SER A 322 19.09 -42.90 12.71
C SER A 322 18.85 -43.93 11.60
N TRP A 323 19.37 -43.67 10.41
CA TRP A 323 19.33 -44.58 9.28
C TRP A 323 20.67 -44.54 8.54
N SER A 324 21.13 -45.66 8.04
CA SER A 324 22.22 -45.70 7.07
C SER A 324 21.71 -45.21 5.73
N LYS A 325 22.56 -44.50 4.94
CA LYS A 325 22.22 -44.01 3.61
C LYS A 325 21.52 -45.09 2.79
N VAL A 326 20.38 -44.74 2.22
CA VAL A 326 19.67 -45.52 1.23
C VAL A 326 20.26 -45.23 -0.14
#